data_4e49cac2fef68af4cfae5f5992371ca5
#
_entry.id   4e49cac2fef68af4cfae5f5992371ca5
#
_cell.length_a   1.000
_cell.length_b   1.000
_cell.length_c   1.000
_cell.angle_alpha   90.00
_cell.angle_beta   90.00
_cell.angle_gamma   90.00
#
_symmetry.space_group_name_H-M   'P 1'
#
loop_
_entity.id
_entity.type
_entity.pdbx_description
1 polymer ?
#
loop_
_entity_poly.entity_id
_entity_poly.type
_entity_poly.pdbx_seq_one_letter_code
_entity_poly.pdbx_strand_id
1 'polypeptide(L)'
;MPVENLARSEVVTAETSADVTDIASRMDDEGVGSVVITDGDEPTGIVTDRDLAIRVVGEGSDPSELTAEDVMSDDLTTVQESEGFYTAAERMADAGVRRLPVTRDGGDLAGIITADDFTELLADEQAQLSTIIQAQRPEY
;
A
#
# COMPACT_ATOMS: atom_id res chain seq x y z
N MET A 1 8.35 -13.10 10.58
CA MET A 1 7.13 -13.29 9.76
C MET A 1 7.37 -12.67 8.39
N PRO A 2 7.28 -13.44 7.31
CA PRO A 2 7.42 -12.87 5.98
C PRO A 2 6.25 -11.95 5.64
N VAL A 3 6.53 -10.94 4.82
CA VAL A 3 5.55 -9.95 4.37
C VAL A 3 4.33 -10.60 3.73
N GLU A 4 4.51 -11.70 2.98
CA GLU A 4 3.41 -12.42 2.33
C GLU A 4 2.28 -12.86 3.27
N ASN A 5 2.60 -13.06 4.55
CA ASN A 5 1.60 -13.45 5.55
C ASN A 5 0.72 -12.29 6.02
N LEU A 6 1.15 -11.07 5.80
CA LEU A 6 0.43 -9.84 6.19
C LEU A 6 -0.14 -9.09 5.00
N ALA A 7 0.50 -9.20 3.84
CA ALA A 7 0.12 -8.45 2.65
C ALA A 7 -1.24 -8.89 2.11
N ARG A 8 -1.97 -7.94 1.56
CA ARG A 8 -3.21 -8.20 0.83
C ARG A 8 -2.86 -8.54 -0.61
N SER A 9 -3.40 -9.65 -1.13
CA SER A 9 -3.19 -10.08 -2.51
C SER A 9 -4.09 -9.36 -3.52
N GLU A 10 -5.21 -8.81 -3.06
CA GLU A 10 -6.11 -8.02 -3.89
C GLU A 10 -5.64 -6.57 -3.93
N VAL A 11 -5.03 -6.18 -5.04
CA VAL A 11 -4.51 -4.83 -5.24
C VAL A 11 -5.23 -4.18 -6.40
N VAL A 12 -5.73 -2.98 -6.20
CA VAL A 12 -6.28 -2.18 -7.29
C VAL A 12 -5.12 -1.62 -8.10
N THR A 13 -5.09 -1.95 -9.39
CA THR A 13 -4.03 -1.55 -10.31
C THR A 13 -4.59 -0.79 -11.50
N ALA A 14 -3.71 -0.03 -12.16
CA ALA A 14 -3.99 0.60 -13.44
C ALA A 14 -2.70 0.66 -14.25
N GLU A 15 -2.82 0.76 -15.56
CA GLU A 15 -1.68 0.95 -16.46
C GLU A 15 -1.20 2.41 -16.44
N THR A 16 0.03 2.64 -16.88
CA THR A 16 0.63 3.99 -16.94
C THR A 16 -0.16 4.95 -17.82
N SER A 17 -0.85 4.45 -18.82
CA SER A 17 -1.68 5.23 -19.75
C SER A 17 -3.13 5.44 -19.29
N ALA A 18 -3.52 4.90 -18.14
CA ALA A 18 -4.88 5.05 -17.61
C ALA A 18 -5.19 6.52 -17.33
N ASP A 19 -6.41 6.94 -17.66
CA ASP A 19 -6.87 8.31 -17.38
C ASP A 19 -7.01 8.54 -15.86
N VAL A 20 -6.60 9.70 -15.42
CA VAL A 20 -6.70 10.10 -14.01
C VAL A 20 -8.14 10.04 -13.50
N THR A 21 -9.11 10.39 -14.32
CA THR A 21 -10.54 10.29 -13.98
C THR A 21 -10.96 8.85 -13.71
N ASP A 22 -10.48 7.89 -14.51
CA ASP A 22 -10.77 6.48 -14.32
C ASP A 22 -10.12 5.95 -13.02
N ILE A 23 -8.92 6.40 -12.70
CA ILE A 23 -8.23 6.06 -11.46
C ILE A 23 -9.03 6.55 -10.25
N ALA A 24 -9.49 7.79 -10.28
CA ALA A 24 -10.33 8.36 -9.21
C ALA A 24 -11.65 7.60 -9.03
N SER A 25 -12.31 7.25 -10.14
CA SER A 25 -13.52 6.42 -10.13
C SER A 25 -13.28 5.06 -9.49
N ARG A 26 -12.17 4.42 -9.82
CA ARG A 26 -11.82 3.12 -9.22
C ARG A 26 -11.55 3.20 -7.72
N MET A 27 -10.93 4.28 -7.27
CA MET A 27 -10.75 4.51 -5.83
C MET A 27 -12.08 4.57 -5.10
N ASP A 28 -13.06 5.25 -5.68
CA ASP A 28 -14.41 5.36 -5.12
C ASP A 28 -15.13 4.01 -5.14
N ASP A 29 -15.16 3.33 -6.29
CA ASP A 29 -15.84 2.05 -6.47
C ASP A 29 -15.28 0.95 -5.58
N GLU A 30 -13.97 0.90 -5.41
CA GLU A 30 -13.27 -0.12 -4.62
C GLU A 30 -13.07 0.28 -3.15
N GLY A 31 -13.38 1.53 -2.80
CA GLY A 31 -13.20 2.04 -1.44
C GLY A 31 -11.75 2.11 -0.99
N VAL A 32 -10.82 2.43 -1.89
CA VAL A 32 -9.38 2.48 -1.62
C VAL A 32 -8.82 3.88 -1.82
N GLY A 33 -7.76 4.19 -1.10
CA GLY A 33 -7.06 5.48 -1.20
C GLY A 33 -5.80 5.45 -2.07
N SER A 34 -5.52 4.34 -2.72
CA SER A 34 -4.37 4.20 -3.62
C SER A 34 -4.61 3.20 -4.74
N VAL A 35 -3.93 3.43 -5.86
CA VAL A 35 -3.89 2.52 -7.00
C VAL A 35 -2.43 2.31 -7.37
N VAL A 36 -2.01 1.06 -7.47
CA VAL A 36 -0.67 0.72 -7.94
C VAL A 36 -0.64 0.77 -9.46
N ILE A 37 0.32 1.50 -9.99
CA ILE A 37 0.47 1.65 -11.43
C ILE A 37 1.47 0.61 -11.92
N THR A 38 1.08 -0.14 -12.93
CA THR A 38 1.87 -1.25 -13.47
C THR A 38 2.20 -1.04 -14.94
N ASP A 39 3.32 -1.61 -15.34
CA ASP A 39 3.68 -1.84 -16.74
C ASP A 39 3.72 -3.36 -16.92
N GLY A 40 2.70 -3.90 -17.57
CA GLY A 40 2.46 -5.33 -17.53
C GLY A 40 2.12 -5.75 -16.09
N ASP A 41 2.93 -6.64 -15.52
CA ASP A 41 2.75 -7.13 -14.13
C ASP A 41 3.71 -6.46 -13.14
N GLU A 42 4.61 -5.60 -13.62
CA GLU A 42 5.61 -4.92 -12.78
C GLU A 42 5.08 -3.58 -12.28
N PRO A 43 5.13 -3.32 -10.95
CA PRO A 43 4.75 -2.03 -10.40
C PRO A 43 5.79 -0.97 -10.78
N THR A 44 5.33 0.17 -11.30
CA THR A 44 6.16 1.30 -11.72
C THR A 44 5.91 2.57 -10.95
N GLY A 45 4.78 2.66 -10.27
CA GLY A 45 4.42 3.82 -9.49
C GLY A 45 3.19 3.56 -8.62
N ILE A 46 2.80 4.58 -7.90
CA ILE A 46 1.58 4.57 -7.09
C ILE A 46 0.89 5.93 -7.18
N VAL A 47 -0.43 5.92 -7.26
CA VAL A 47 -1.26 7.12 -7.19
C VAL A 47 -2.14 7.03 -5.95
N THR A 48 -2.08 8.05 -5.11
CA THR A 48 -2.92 8.17 -3.93
C THR A 48 -3.98 9.24 -4.12
N ASP A 49 -5.01 9.22 -3.29
CA ASP A 49 -6.02 10.28 -3.21
C ASP A 49 -5.37 11.65 -2.91
N ARG A 50 -4.33 11.67 -2.10
CA ARG A 50 -3.53 12.88 -1.83
C ARG A 50 -2.84 13.39 -3.10
N ASP A 51 -2.27 12.51 -3.92
CA ASP A 51 -1.65 12.90 -5.19
C ASP A 51 -2.66 13.57 -6.12
N LEU A 52 -3.87 13.03 -6.21
CA LEU A 52 -4.94 13.63 -7.01
C LEU A 52 -5.35 15.00 -6.49
N ALA A 53 -5.48 15.14 -5.18
CA ALA A 53 -5.84 16.43 -4.57
C ALA A 53 -4.77 17.50 -4.83
N ILE A 54 -3.50 17.15 -4.67
CA ILE A 54 -2.40 18.12 -4.75
C ILE A 54 -1.96 18.34 -6.20
N ARG A 55 -1.75 17.26 -6.96
CA ARG A 55 -1.14 17.35 -8.30
C ARG A 55 -2.14 17.62 -9.42
N VAL A 56 -3.42 17.41 -9.18
CA VAL A 56 -4.48 17.71 -10.15
C VAL A 56 -5.25 18.94 -9.71
N VAL A 57 -5.98 18.85 -8.60
CA VAL A 57 -6.82 19.96 -8.11
C VAL A 57 -5.97 21.13 -7.63
N GLY A 58 -4.94 20.86 -6.83
CA GLY A 58 -4.06 21.89 -6.26
C GLY A 58 -3.26 22.68 -7.28
N GLU A 59 -2.91 22.05 -8.41
CA GLU A 59 -2.18 22.69 -9.51
C GLU A 59 -3.11 23.31 -10.57
N GLY A 60 -4.43 23.15 -10.42
CA GLY A 60 -5.40 23.67 -11.37
C GLY A 60 -5.37 22.98 -12.73
N SER A 61 -4.87 21.73 -12.78
CA SER A 61 -4.77 20.98 -14.01
C SER A 61 -6.11 20.39 -14.42
N ASP A 62 -6.30 20.20 -15.72
CA ASP A 62 -7.49 19.53 -16.25
C ASP A 62 -7.30 18.02 -16.16
N PRO A 63 -8.10 17.30 -15.33
CA PRO A 63 -7.94 15.86 -15.18
C PRO A 63 -8.17 15.08 -16.48
N SER A 64 -8.94 15.61 -17.43
CA SER A 64 -9.17 14.95 -18.72
C SER A 64 -7.92 14.87 -19.61
N GLU A 65 -6.90 15.67 -19.31
CA GLU A 65 -5.65 15.73 -20.06
C GLU A 65 -4.50 14.96 -19.39
N LEU A 66 -4.76 14.32 -18.24
CA LEU A 66 -3.75 13.66 -17.42
C LEU A 66 -3.94 12.15 -17.40
N THR A 67 -2.80 11.45 -17.42
CA THR A 67 -2.73 10.00 -17.22
C THR A 67 -2.04 9.65 -15.90
N ALA A 68 -2.05 8.38 -15.54
CA ALA A 68 -1.38 7.87 -14.34
C ALA A 68 0.09 8.30 -14.29
N GLU A 69 0.79 8.20 -15.42
CA GLU A 69 2.20 8.57 -15.54
C GLU A 69 2.46 10.03 -15.15
N ASP A 70 1.51 10.92 -15.44
CA ASP A 70 1.66 12.35 -15.14
C ASP A 70 1.56 12.67 -13.64
N VAL A 71 0.86 11.85 -12.88
CA VAL A 71 0.53 12.15 -11.47
C VAL A 71 1.11 11.16 -10.47
N MET A 72 1.57 9.99 -10.93
CA MET A 72 2.12 8.96 -10.04
C MET A 72 3.44 9.40 -9.41
N SER A 73 3.70 8.86 -8.22
CA SER A 73 5.03 8.86 -7.66
C SER A 73 5.83 7.76 -8.33
N ASP A 74 6.91 8.11 -9.01
CA ASP A 74 7.80 7.19 -9.73
C ASP A 74 9.01 6.76 -8.91
N ASP A 75 9.24 7.37 -7.78
CA ASP A 75 10.23 6.96 -6.78
C ASP A 75 9.59 5.87 -5.89
N LEU A 76 9.33 4.71 -6.50
CA LEU A 76 8.58 3.64 -5.88
C LEU A 76 9.46 2.79 -4.99
N THR A 77 9.09 2.71 -3.70
CA THR A 77 9.68 1.77 -2.75
C THR A 77 8.81 0.52 -2.70
N THR A 78 9.41 -0.64 -2.85
CA THR A 78 8.75 -1.94 -2.81
C THR A 78 9.40 -2.85 -1.77
N VAL A 79 8.75 -3.97 -1.49
CA VAL A 79 9.29 -5.04 -0.65
C VAL A 79 8.95 -6.37 -1.29
N GLN A 80 9.89 -7.32 -1.23
CA GLN A 80 9.62 -8.68 -1.72
C GLN A 80 8.77 -9.47 -0.72
N GLU A 81 7.91 -10.34 -1.21
CA GLU A 81 7.00 -11.14 -0.38
C GLU A 81 7.72 -12.04 0.65
N SER A 82 8.95 -12.44 0.34
CA SER A 82 9.79 -13.26 1.22
C SER A 82 10.55 -12.48 2.29
N GLU A 83 10.63 -11.16 2.17
CA GLU A 83 11.29 -10.32 3.18
C GLU A 83 10.46 -10.23 4.45
N GLY A 84 11.14 -9.95 5.57
CA GLY A 84 10.49 -9.84 6.87
C GLY A 84 9.69 -8.55 7.03
N PHE A 85 8.67 -8.61 7.89
CA PHE A 85 7.83 -7.43 8.17
C PHE A 85 8.61 -6.28 8.81
N TYR A 86 9.66 -6.55 9.57
CA TYR A 86 10.56 -5.51 10.09
C TYR A 86 11.22 -4.71 8.98
N THR A 87 11.70 -5.39 7.96
CA THR A 87 12.30 -4.74 6.78
C THR A 87 11.29 -3.84 6.08
N ALA A 88 10.05 -4.30 5.93
CA ALA A 88 8.98 -3.50 5.34
C ALA A 88 8.69 -2.25 6.19
N ALA A 89 8.60 -2.40 7.50
CA ALA A 89 8.36 -1.27 8.42
C ALA A 89 9.51 -0.25 8.35
N GLU A 90 10.75 -0.68 8.32
CA GLU A 90 11.91 0.20 8.17
C GLU A 90 11.88 0.95 6.84
N ARG A 91 11.54 0.28 5.75
CA ARG A 91 11.41 0.92 4.43
C ARG A 91 10.31 1.97 4.40
N MET A 92 9.17 1.69 5.02
CA MET A 92 8.09 2.68 5.14
C MET A 92 8.56 3.91 5.90
N ALA A 93 9.25 3.71 7.02
CA ALA A 93 9.77 4.80 7.86
C ALA A 93 10.82 5.63 7.12
N ASP A 94 11.77 4.98 6.45
CA ASP A 94 12.85 5.65 5.73
C ASP A 94 12.32 6.43 4.52
N ALA A 95 11.36 5.88 3.80
CA ALA A 95 10.76 6.51 2.64
C ALA A 95 9.64 7.52 3.01
N GLY A 96 9.18 7.51 4.26
CA GLY A 96 8.08 8.37 4.69
C GLY A 96 6.73 8.01 4.05
N VAL A 97 6.51 6.73 3.78
CA VAL A 97 5.29 6.23 3.12
C VAL A 97 4.50 5.30 4.04
N ARG A 98 3.21 5.18 3.79
CA ARG A 98 2.30 4.36 4.59
C ARG A 98 1.97 3.02 3.95
N ARG A 99 2.46 2.77 2.75
CA ARG A 99 2.17 1.55 1.99
C ARG A 99 3.31 1.21 1.06
N LEU A 100 3.50 -0.09 0.85
CA LEU A 100 4.49 -0.61 -0.08
C LEU A 100 3.82 -1.66 -0.98
N PRO A 101 3.98 -1.56 -2.30
CA PRO A 101 3.71 -2.69 -3.16
C PRO A 101 4.63 -3.85 -2.81
N VAL A 102 4.08 -5.05 -2.80
CA VAL A 102 4.79 -6.30 -2.52
C VAL A 102 5.04 -7.01 -3.84
N THR A 103 6.27 -7.43 -4.08
CA THR A 103 6.69 -8.08 -5.31
C THR A 103 7.12 -9.52 -5.08
N ARG A 104 7.01 -10.34 -6.14
CA ARG A 104 7.61 -11.68 -6.21
C ARG A 104 9.04 -11.59 -6.71
N ASP A 105 9.75 -12.71 -6.66
CA ASP A 105 11.01 -12.87 -7.38
C ASP A 105 10.77 -12.57 -8.87
N GLY A 106 11.61 -11.72 -9.44
CA GLY A 106 11.43 -11.26 -10.81
C GLY A 106 10.73 -9.90 -10.95
N GLY A 107 10.13 -9.38 -9.88
CA GLY A 107 9.61 -8.02 -9.81
C GLY A 107 8.12 -7.86 -10.04
N ASP A 108 7.38 -8.94 -10.32
CA ASP A 108 5.93 -8.88 -10.51
C ASP A 108 5.20 -8.53 -9.22
N LEU A 109 4.13 -7.76 -9.35
CA LEU A 109 3.28 -7.38 -8.22
C LEU A 109 2.59 -8.60 -7.61
N ALA A 110 2.75 -8.78 -6.30
CA ALA A 110 2.14 -9.87 -5.53
C ALA A 110 1.06 -9.38 -4.56
N GLY A 111 1.15 -8.14 -4.12
CA GLY A 111 0.23 -7.61 -3.13
C GLY A 111 0.58 -6.20 -2.70
N ILE A 112 -0.02 -5.77 -1.62
CA ILE A 112 0.25 -4.49 -0.97
C ILE A 112 0.26 -4.67 0.55
N ILE A 113 1.17 -3.98 1.22
CA ILE A 113 1.21 -3.93 2.68
C ILE A 113 1.15 -2.47 3.13
N THR A 114 0.38 -2.21 4.18
CA THR A 114 0.15 -0.86 4.69
C THR A 114 0.51 -0.76 6.17
N ALA A 115 0.68 0.47 6.64
CA ALA A 115 0.87 0.73 8.07
C ALA A 115 -0.29 0.21 8.92
N ASP A 116 -1.50 0.19 8.37
CA ASP A 116 -2.67 -0.33 9.07
C ASP A 116 -2.56 -1.85 9.31
N ASP A 117 -1.97 -2.60 8.38
CA ASP A 117 -1.73 -4.03 8.55
C ASP A 117 -0.80 -4.31 9.75
N PHE A 118 0.22 -3.48 9.96
CA PHE A 118 1.09 -3.56 11.14
C PHE A 118 0.35 -3.22 12.43
N THR A 119 -0.53 -2.22 12.38
CA THR A 119 -1.32 -1.81 13.53
C THR A 119 -2.28 -2.93 13.96
N GLU A 120 -2.93 -3.59 13.01
CA GLU A 120 -3.78 -4.75 13.27
C GLU A 120 -2.98 -5.90 13.90
N LEU A 121 -1.80 -6.19 13.34
CA LEU A 121 -0.91 -7.22 13.90
C LEU A 121 -0.54 -6.93 15.36
N LEU A 122 -0.15 -5.70 15.67
CA LEU A 122 0.21 -5.30 17.03
C LEU A 122 -0.98 -5.42 17.99
N ALA A 123 -2.18 -5.07 17.54
CA ALA A 123 -3.40 -5.21 18.33
C ALA A 123 -3.69 -6.68 18.66
N ASP A 124 -3.54 -7.57 17.69
CA ASP A 124 -3.74 -9.00 17.88
C ASP A 124 -2.72 -9.60 18.86
N GLU A 125 -1.46 -9.26 18.71
CA GLU A 125 -0.39 -9.69 19.62
C GLU A 125 -0.64 -9.21 21.05
N GLN A 126 -1.06 -7.96 21.20
CA GLN A 126 -1.35 -7.38 22.49
C GLN A 126 -2.56 -8.06 23.15
N ALA A 127 -3.59 -8.41 22.39
CA ALA A 127 -4.75 -9.16 22.89
C ALA A 127 -4.35 -10.55 23.38
N GLN A 128 -3.47 -11.25 22.67
CA GLN A 128 -2.94 -12.55 23.08
C GLN A 128 -2.12 -12.46 24.37
N LEU A 129 -1.25 -11.47 24.48
CA LEU A 129 -0.47 -11.22 25.72
C LEU A 129 -1.40 -10.93 26.91
N SER A 130 -2.43 -10.14 26.70
CA SER A 130 -3.44 -9.86 27.73
C SER A 130 -4.12 -11.14 28.20
N THR A 131 -4.49 -12.03 27.31
CA THR A 131 -5.10 -13.33 27.63
C THR A 131 -4.15 -14.20 28.47
N ILE A 132 -2.87 -14.26 28.12
CA ILE A 132 -1.86 -15.00 28.87
C ILE A 132 -1.75 -14.44 30.30
N ILE A 133 -1.67 -13.12 30.45
CA ILE A 133 -1.57 -12.46 31.76
C ILE A 133 -2.80 -12.76 32.61
N GLN A 134 -4.01 -12.68 32.03
CA GLN A 134 -5.26 -12.96 32.74
C GLN A 134 -5.34 -14.42 33.21
N ALA A 135 -4.88 -15.35 32.36
CA ALA A 135 -4.90 -16.78 32.70
C ALA A 135 -3.97 -17.13 33.89
N GLN A 136 -2.94 -16.33 34.11
CA GLN A 136 -1.95 -16.54 35.19
C GLN A 136 -2.13 -15.62 36.39
N ARG A 137 -3.16 -14.76 36.36
CA ARG A 137 -3.39 -13.81 37.46
C ARG A 137 -3.87 -14.58 38.70
N PRO A 138 -3.27 -14.36 39.89
CA PRO A 138 -3.73 -14.98 41.12
C PRO A 138 -5.13 -14.50 41.50
N GLU A 139 -5.89 -15.39 42.12
CA GLU A 139 -7.18 -15.06 42.73
C GLU A 139 -6.95 -14.51 44.16
N TYR A 140 -6.99 -13.19 44.33
CA TYR A 140 -6.97 -12.53 45.62
C TYR A 140 -7.66 -11.17 45.61
#